data_b1118754551dde30a8fb0706bc354605
#
_entry.id   b1118754551dde30a8fb0706bc354605
#
_cell.length_a   1.000
_cell.length_b   1.000
_cell.length_c   1.000
_cell.angle_alpha   90.00
_cell.angle_beta   90.00
_cell.angle_gamma   90.00
#
_symmetry.space_group_name_H-M   'P 1'
#
loop_
_entity.id
_entity.type
_entity.pdbx_description
1 polymer ?
#
loop_
_entity_poly.entity_id
_entity_poly.type
_entity_poly.pdbx_seq_one_letter_code
_entity_poly.pdbx_strand_id
1 'polypeptide(L)'
;MALHRPDSYRRRGTALIEFALVMTMLIPLFFGMVIFGISAGRYIQAMQFTRDLGHMYSMGVDFSSTASQSLTTTLAQNLDVSTTGTGVVIFSQVKKVYQTDCDAQSLSTCPNANSIVFVHRLVSGNSAVRASNYGTPSSIYINSLGNISPTNYLAQSSLVVTNSSVLPVVPAGNSVYVVESFFGIPALAFLSPIGVPVNGVYSVTYF
;
A
#
# COMPACT_ATOMS: atom_id res chain seq x y z
N MET A 1 -65.88 -32.53 -34.58
CA MET A 1 -64.77 -33.12 -33.77
C MET A 1 -63.63 -32.11 -33.76
N ALA A 2 -63.59 -31.25 -32.74
CA ALA A 2 -62.59 -30.17 -32.66
C ALA A 2 -61.35 -30.70 -31.92
N LEU A 3 -60.23 -30.77 -32.62
CA LEU A 3 -58.94 -31.19 -32.09
C LEU A 3 -58.44 -30.09 -31.16
N HIS A 4 -58.49 -30.32 -29.85
CA HIS A 4 -57.88 -29.50 -28.82
C HIS A 4 -56.37 -29.61 -28.93
N ARG A 5 -55.69 -28.61 -29.54
CA ARG A 5 -54.22 -28.51 -29.52
C ARG A 5 -53.78 -28.15 -28.10
N PRO A 6 -52.87 -28.92 -27.48
CA PRO A 6 -52.44 -28.63 -26.13
C PRO A 6 -51.59 -27.35 -26.06
N ASP A 7 -51.90 -26.47 -25.11
CA ASP A 7 -51.25 -25.20 -24.79
C ASP A 7 -49.77 -25.29 -24.33
N SER A 8 -49.15 -26.44 -24.54
CA SER A 8 -47.80 -26.72 -24.05
C SER A 8 -46.71 -25.85 -24.75
N TYR A 9 -46.95 -25.38 -25.94
CA TYR A 9 -45.99 -24.48 -26.66
C TYR A 9 -45.93 -23.08 -26.12
N ARG A 10 -47.02 -22.55 -25.60
CA ARG A 10 -47.10 -21.21 -25.01
C ARG A 10 -46.37 -21.12 -23.65
N ARG A 11 -46.37 -22.17 -22.85
CA ARG A 11 -45.69 -22.21 -21.54
C ARG A 11 -44.17 -22.30 -21.65
N ARG A 12 -43.63 -22.89 -22.75
CA ARG A 12 -42.19 -22.96 -22.97
C ARG A 12 -41.55 -21.63 -23.33
N GLY A 13 -42.28 -20.74 -24.00
CA GLY A 13 -41.81 -19.40 -24.35
C GLY A 13 -41.74 -18.45 -23.14
N THR A 14 -42.71 -18.49 -22.25
CA THR A 14 -42.72 -17.69 -21.02
C THR A 14 -41.61 -18.07 -20.06
N ALA A 15 -41.35 -19.35 -19.86
CA ALA A 15 -40.26 -19.82 -19.00
C ALA A 15 -38.87 -19.37 -19.52
N LEU A 16 -38.69 -19.29 -20.83
CA LEU A 16 -37.44 -18.82 -21.45
C LEU A 16 -37.21 -17.32 -21.22
N ILE A 17 -38.27 -16.52 -21.30
CA ILE A 17 -38.23 -15.07 -21.04
C ILE A 17 -37.98 -14.81 -19.56
N GLU A 18 -38.66 -15.51 -18.65
CA GLU A 18 -38.43 -15.43 -17.21
C GLU A 18 -36.99 -15.79 -16.85
N PHE A 19 -36.46 -16.89 -17.43
CA PHE A 19 -35.07 -17.28 -17.22
C PHE A 19 -34.08 -16.22 -17.73
N ALA A 20 -34.31 -15.66 -18.93
CA ALA A 20 -33.46 -14.60 -19.47
C ALA A 20 -33.48 -13.34 -18.60
N LEU A 21 -34.64 -12.97 -18.04
CA LEU A 21 -34.80 -11.82 -17.14
C LEU A 21 -34.08 -12.05 -15.79
N VAL A 22 -34.17 -13.24 -15.24
CA VAL A 22 -33.45 -13.60 -14.01
C VAL A 22 -31.93 -13.60 -14.26
N MET A 23 -31.46 -14.13 -15.39
CA MET A 23 -30.03 -14.18 -15.74
C MET A 23 -29.43 -12.81 -15.93
N THR A 24 -30.15 -11.83 -16.46
CA THR A 24 -29.65 -10.44 -16.59
C THR A 24 -29.32 -9.79 -15.24
N MET A 25 -30.00 -10.18 -14.16
CA MET A 25 -29.67 -9.73 -12.80
C MET A 25 -28.65 -10.63 -12.10
N LEU A 26 -28.74 -11.93 -12.31
CA LEU A 26 -27.91 -12.91 -11.60
C LEU A 26 -26.45 -12.88 -12.07
N ILE A 27 -26.20 -12.70 -13.35
CA ILE A 27 -24.83 -12.62 -13.91
C ILE A 27 -24.03 -11.44 -13.32
N PRO A 28 -24.51 -10.17 -13.34
CA PRO A 28 -23.76 -9.07 -12.75
C PRO A 28 -23.59 -9.22 -11.25
N LEU A 29 -24.59 -9.77 -10.55
CA LEU A 29 -24.49 -10.03 -9.10
C LEU A 29 -23.43 -11.08 -8.80
N PHE A 30 -23.36 -12.16 -9.57
CA PHE A 30 -22.33 -13.19 -9.43
C PHE A 30 -20.93 -12.61 -9.67
N PHE A 31 -20.73 -11.85 -10.76
CA PHE A 31 -19.45 -11.18 -11.02
C PHE A 31 -19.09 -10.19 -9.92
N GLY A 32 -20.06 -9.41 -9.43
CA GLY A 32 -19.85 -8.50 -8.30
C GLY A 32 -19.34 -9.21 -7.05
N MET A 33 -19.91 -10.36 -6.73
CA MET A 33 -19.48 -11.19 -5.58
C MET A 33 -18.07 -11.75 -5.76
N VAL A 34 -17.72 -12.22 -6.96
CA VAL A 34 -16.38 -12.72 -7.29
C VAL A 34 -15.33 -11.59 -7.18
N ILE A 35 -15.63 -10.42 -7.76
CA ILE A 35 -14.75 -9.24 -7.71
C ILE A 35 -14.51 -8.81 -6.26
N PHE A 36 -15.58 -8.72 -5.48
CA PHE A 36 -15.48 -8.36 -4.06
C PHE A 36 -14.62 -9.38 -3.29
N GLY A 37 -14.82 -10.67 -3.51
CA GLY A 37 -14.04 -11.74 -2.86
C GLY A 37 -12.55 -11.64 -3.17
N ILE A 38 -12.18 -11.44 -4.45
CA ILE A 38 -10.78 -11.26 -4.86
C ILE A 38 -10.18 -10.01 -4.21
N SER A 39 -10.91 -8.88 -4.25
CA SER A 39 -10.44 -7.61 -3.68
C SER A 39 -10.24 -7.71 -2.17
N ALA A 40 -11.20 -8.29 -1.45
CA ALA A 40 -11.10 -8.50 0.00
C ALA A 40 -9.94 -9.42 0.38
N GLY A 41 -9.74 -10.52 -0.36
CA GLY A 41 -8.61 -11.42 -0.15
C GLY A 41 -7.26 -10.72 -0.33
N ARG A 42 -7.10 -9.92 -1.38
CA ARG A 42 -5.89 -9.14 -1.63
C ARG A 42 -5.64 -8.07 -0.57
N TYR A 43 -6.71 -7.43 -0.10
CA TYR A 43 -6.61 -6.45 0.98
C TYR A 43 -6.07 -7.08 2.27
N ILE A 44 -6.63 -8.24 2.67
CA ILE A 44 -6.18 -8.96 3.86
C ILE A 44 -4.71 -9.39 3.73
N GLN A 45 -4.31 -9.93 2.57
CA GLN A 45 -2.92 -10.31 2.30
C GLN A 45 -1.98 -9.11 2.41
N ALA A 46 -2.32 -7.97 1.81
CA ALA A 46 -1.51 -6.76 1.86
C ALA A 46 -1.37 -6.21 3.28
N MET A 47 -2.46 -6.24 4.07
CA MET A 47 -2.41 -5.81 5.48
C MET A 47 -1.51 -6.70 6.33
N GLN A 48 -1.63 -8.02 6.22
CA GLN A 48 -0.80 -8.98 6.95
C GLN A 48 0.67 -8.82 6.56
N PHE A 49 0.96 -8.78 5.28
CA PHE A 49 2.30 -8.55 4.75
C PHE A 49 2.92 -7.25 5.28
N THR A 50 2.18 -6.13 5.23
CA THR A 50 2.67 -4.83 5.71
C THR A 50 2.95 -4.85 7.21
N ARG A 51 2.08 -5.52 7.98
CA ARG A 51 2.24 -5.66 9.44
C ARG A 51 3.47 -6.50 9.78
N ASP A 52 3.67 -7.62 9.11
CA ASP A 52 4.80 -8.51 9.37
C ASP A 52 6.13 -7.81 9.04
N LEU A 53 6.21 -7.11 7.90
CA LEU A 53 7.37 -6.30 7.55
C LEU A 53 7.61 -5.16 8.54
N GLY A 54 6.55 -4.49 8.99
CA GLY A 54 6.64 -3.42 9.97
C GLY A 54 7.17 -3.91 11.31
N HIS A 55 6.70 -5.07 11.77
CA HIS A 55 7.20 -5.70 12.98
C HIS A 55 8.70 -6.05 12.87
N MET A 56 9.11 -6.70 11.76
CA MET A 56 10.52 -7.02 11.53
C MET A 56 11.37 -5.75 11.44
N TYR A 57 10.90 -4.71 10.77
CA TYR A 57 11.61 -3.44 10.65
C TYR A 57 11.79 -2.74 12.01
N SER A 58 10.75 -2.74 12.85
CA SER A 58 10.83 -2.19 14.20
C SER A 58 11.76 -2.98 15.13
N MET A 59 11.96 -4.27 14.85
CA MET A 59 12.94 -5.12 15.55
C MET A 59 14.37 -4.96 15.03
N GLY A 60 14.62 -4.08 14.07
CA GLY A 60 15.94 -3.75 13.55
C GLY A 60 16.41 -4.65 12.41
N VAL A 61 15.50 -5.36 11.72
CA VAL A 61 15.88 -6.09 10.50
C VAL A 61 16.27 -5.09 9.42
N ASP A 62 17.48 -5.27 8.89
CA ASP A 62 18.01 -4.44 7.81
C ASP A 62 17.50 -4.90 6.44
N PHE A 63 16.53 -4.18 5.90
CA PHE A 63 15.96 -4.44 4.56
C PHE A 63 16.81 -3.90 3.40
N SER A 64 17.97 -3.30 3.65
CA SER A 64 18.94 -2.96 2.60
C SER A 64 19.71 -4.18 2.11
N SER A 65 19.80 -5.24 2.92
CA SER A 65 20.52 -6.45 2.60
C SER A 65 19.77 -7.33 1.58
N THR A 66 20.50 -8.03 0.70
CA THR A 66 19.93 -8.95 -0.29
C THR A 66 19.12 -10.08 0.37
N ALA A 67 19.57 -10.56 1.54
CA ALA A 67 18.87 -11.60 2.29
C ALA A 67 17.49 -11.13 2.75
N SER A 68 17.38 -9.92 3.30
CA SER A 68 16.09 -9.35 3.75
C SER A 68 15.19 -8.97 2.58
N GLN A 69 15.76 -8.56 1.44
CA GLN A 69 14.99 -8.36 0.22
C GLN A 69 14.38 -9.67 -0.30
N SER A 70 15.09 -10.80 -0.20
CA SER A 70 14.54 -12.10 -0.54
C SER A 70 13.43 -12.54 0.42
N LEU A 71 13.53 -12.19 1.72
CA LEU A 71 12.42 -12.40 2.67
C LEU A 71 11.19 -11.58 2.29
N THR A 72 11.36 -10.34 1.86
CA THR A 72 10.26 -9.49 1.39
C THR A 72 9.51 -10.15 0.23
N THR A 73 10.23 -10.69 -0.75
CA THR A 73 9.62 -11.41 -1.89
C THR A 73 8.94 -12.72 -1.46
N THR A 74 9.53 -13.45 -0.52
CA THR A 74 8.94 -14.70 0.00
C THR A 74 7.66 -14.43 0.79
N LEU A 75 7.65 -13.42 1.65
CA LEU A 75 6.48 -13.03 2.44
C LEU A 75 5.37 -12.43 1.56
N ALA A 76 5.73 -11.80 0.45
CA ALA A 76 4.78 -11.25 -0.50
C ALA A 76 3.89 -12.32 -1.15
N GLN A 77 4.31 -13.59 -1.15
CA GLN A 77 3.59 -14.71 -1.78
C GLN A 77 3.17 -14.38 -3.23
N ASN A 78 1.88 -14.10 -3.43
CA ASN A 78 1.30 -13.75 -4.73
C ASN A 78 1.25 -12.23 -4.99
N LEU A 79 1.86 -11.40 -4.13
CA LEU A 79 1.98 -9.95 -4.31
C LEU A 79 3.31 -9.67 -5.03
N ASP A 80 3.25 -9.00 -6.17
CA ASP A 80 4.44 -8.74 -6.98
C ASP A 80 5.20 -7.50 -6.47
N VAL A 81 6.30 -7.72 -5.77
CA VAL A 81 7.23 -6.70 -5.25
C VAL A 81 8.53 -6.62 -6.05
N SER A 82 8.53 -7.09 -7.30
CA SER A 82 9.68 -6.92 -8.18
C SER A 82 9.84 -5.45 -8.62
N THR A 83 11.03 -5.08 -9.07
CA THR A 83 11.33 -3.70 -9.52
C THR A 83 10.51 -3.24 -10.73
N THR A 84 9.96 -4.18 -11.50
CA THR A 84 9.06 -3.95 -12.63
C THR A 84 7.62 -4.38 -12.32
N GLY A 85 7.35 -4.81 -11.10
CA GLY A 85 6.07 -5.34 -10.64
C GLY A 85 5.01 -4.28 -10.41
N THR A 86 3.89 -4.73 -9.89
CA THR A 86 2.72 -3.89 -9.58
C THR A 86 2.68 -3.45 -8.12
N GLY A 87 3.70 -3.81 -7.33
CA GLY A 87 3.78 -3.50 -5.91
C GLY A 87 5.01 -2.70 -5.52
N VAL A 88 4.87 -1.93 -4.46
CA VAL A 88 5.94 -1.20 -3.79
C VAL A 88 5.78 -1.28 -2.28
N VAL A 89 6.89 -1.43 -1.58
CA VAL A 89 6.97 -1.34 -0.13
C VAL A 89 7.94 -0.23 0.23
N ILE A 90 7.53 0.62 1.13
CA ILE A 90 8.26 1.81 1.54
C ILE A 90 8.48 1.75 3.04
N PHE A 91 9.72 1.59 3.45
CA PHE A 91 10.14 1.61 4.85
C PHE A 91 10.62 3.01 5.21
N SER A 92 10.09 3.57 6.27
CA SER A 92 10.47 4.89 6.76
C SER A 92 10.65 4.83 8.27
N GLN A 93 11.69 5.45 8.77
CA GLN A 93 11.81 5.77 10.18
C GLN A 93 11.75 7.28 10.32
N VAL A 94 10.87 7.76 11.17
CA VAL A 94 10.65 9.18 11.39
C VAL A 94 10.91 9.54 12.85
N LYS A 95 11.44 10.73 13.09
CA LYS A 95 11.75 11.25 14.41
C LYS A 95 11.26 12.70 14.52
N LYS A 96 10.76 13.08 15.68
CA LYS A 96 10.51 14.49 15.97
C LYS A 96 11.80 15.15 16.42
N VAL A 97 12.18 16.24 15.76
CA VAL A 97 13.37 17.03 16.07
C VAL A 97 13.05 18.01 17.22
N TYR A 98 13.92 18.06 18.19
CA TYR A 98 13.89 19.05 19.27
C TYR A 98 15.12 19.95 19.19
N GLN A 99 15.06 21.13 19.81
CA GLN A 99 16.22 22.05 19.86
C GLN A 99 17.45 21.35 20.45
N THR A 100 17.26 20.52 21.46
CA THR A 100 18.33 19.73 22.09
C THR A 100 19.06 18.78 21.13
N ASP A 101 18.38 18.30 20.09
CA ASP A 101 19.03 17.46 19.05
C ASP A 101 20.03 18.29 18.22
N CYS A 102 19.68 19.54 17.93
CA CYS A 102 20.54 20.46 17.20
C CYS A 102 21.73 20.93 18.06
N ASP A 103 21.49 21.22 19.32
CA ASP A 103 22.52 21.62 20.27
C ASP A 103 23.56 20.50 20.45
N ALA A 104 23.09 19.26 20.49
CA ALA A 104 23.97 18.06 20.57
C ALA A 104 24.87 17.91 19.31
N GLN A 105 24.46 18.44 18.17
CA GLN A 105 25.25 18.45 16.92
C GLN A 105 26.00 19.77 16.71
N SER A 106 25.98 20.68 17.68
CA SER A 106 26.61 22.00 17.62
C SER A 106 26.18 22.82 16.40
N LEU A 107 24.91 22.67 15.97
CA LEU A 107 24.35 23.40 14.84
C LEU A 107 23.92 24.81 15.30
N SER A 108 24.43 25.82 14.62
CA SER A 108 24.06 27.22 14.90
C SER A 108 22.60 27.56 14.54
N THR A 109 22.01 26.80 13.62
CA THR A 109 20.62 26.95 13.18
C THR A 109 19.94 25.58 13.14
N CYS A 110 18.66 25.52 13.56
CA CYS A 110 17.87 24.31 13.57
C CYS A 110 16.55 24.50 12.80
N PRO A 111 16.59 24.53 11.46
CA PRO A 111 15.41 24.81 10.64
C PRO A 111 14.27 23.80 10.84
N ASN A 112 14.61 22.55 11.16
CA ASN A 112 13.64 21.47 11.35
C ASN A 112 13.23 21.27 12.82
N ALA A 113 13.55 22.20 13.72
CA ALA A 113 13.09 22.16 15.12
C ALA A 113 11.57 22.06 15.18
N ASN A 114 11.07 21.18 16.06
CA ASN A 114 9.66 20.84 16.23
C ASN A 114 8.97 20.14 15.04
N SER A 115 9.69 19.85 13.97
CA SER A 115 9.20 19.09 12.82
C SER A 115 9.44 17.59 12.98
N ILE A 116 8.64 16.78 12.29
CA ILE A 116 8.90 15.34 12.12
C ILE A 116 9.69 15.19 10.84
N VAL A 117 10.81 14.47 10.89
CA VAL A 117 11.75 14.28 9.79
C VAL A 117 12.00 12.81 9.51
N PHE A 118 12.38 12.49 8.28
CA PHE A 118 12.88 11.17 7.94
C PHE A 118 14.32 11.02 8.45
N VAL A 119 14.58 9.92 9.14
CA VAL A 119 15.94 9.52 9.58
C VAL A 119 16.42 8.26 8.85
N HIS A 120 15.49 7.48 8.30
CA HIS A 120 15.79 6.35 7.43
C HIS A 120 14.69 6.21 6.37
N ARG A 121 15.08 5.83 5.15
CA ARG A 121 14.16 5.59 4.04
C ARG A 121 14.70 4.52 3.12
N LEU A 122 13.91 3.47 2.91
CA LEU A 122 14.19 2.41 1.94
C LEU A 122 12.95 2.11 1.12
N VAL A 123 13.14 1.80 -0.16
CA VAL A 123 12.04 1.43 -1.06
C VAL A 123 12.39 0.08 -1.69
N SER A 124 11.46 -0.86 -1.62
CA SER A 124 11.55 -2.18 -2.23
C SER A 124 10.40 -2.36 -3.22
N GLY A 125 10.66 -2.93 -4.38
CA GLY A 125 9.67 -3.06 -5.45
C GLY A 125 9.71 -1.92 -6.46
N ASN A 126 8.60 -1.70 -7.15
CA ASN A 126 8.50 -0.70 -8.21
C ASN A 126 8.09 0.67 -7.65
N SER A 127 9.07 1.54 -7.45
CA SER A 127 8.86 2.90 -6.91
C SER A 127 8.00 3.81 -7.80
N ALA A 128 7.84 3.47 -9.09
CA ALA A 128 7.02 4.25 -10.02
C ALA A 128 5.51 4.02 -9.82
N VAL A 129 5.11 2.92 -9.15
CA VAL A 129 3.71 2.55 -8.98
C VAL A 129 2.99 3.50 -8.02
N ARG A 130 3.66 3.91 -6.94
CA ARG A 130 3.10 4.83 -5.96
C ARG A 130 4.17 5.53 -5.14
N ALA A 131 4.02 6.83 -4.97
CA ALA A 131 4.80 7.61 -4.01
C ALA A 131 4.24 7.43 -2.58
N SER A 132 5.08 7.68 -1.57
CA SER A 132 4.66 7.66 -0.16
C SER A 132 3.66 8.77 0.16
N ASN A 133 2.70 8.46 1.02
CA ASN A 133 1.76 9.46 1.54
C ASN A 133 2.43 10.47 2.49
N TYR A 134 3.61 10.14 3.03
CA TYR A 134 4.34 10.98 3.99
C TYR A 134 5.37 11.88 3.32
N GLY A 135 5.50 11.78 2.02
CA GLY A 135 6.47 12.55 1.22
C GLY A 135 7.62 11.69 0.71
N THR A 136 8.38 12.28 -0.19
CA THR A 136 9.55 11.64 -0.81
C THR A 136 10.77 12.48 -0.48
N PRO A 137 11.57 12.07 0.53
CA PRO A 137 12.80 12.76 0.87
C PRO A 137 13.78 12.70 -0.30
N SER A 138 14.62 13.75 -0.44
CA SER A 138 15.62 13.81 -1.50
C SER A 138 16.66 12.69 -1.34
N SER A 139 16.85 11.92 -2.40
CA SER A 139 17.77 10.77 -2.42
C SER A 139 19.24 11.16 -2.21
N ILE A 140 19.60 12.42 -2.44
CA ILE A 140 20.98 12.90 -2.23
C ILE A 140 21.42 12.86 -0.76
N TYR A 141 20.49 12.84 0.18
CA TYR A 141 20.76 12.76 1.62
C TYR A 141 20.62 11.34 2.19
N ILE A 142 20.22 10.38 1.37
CA ILE A 142 20.00 8.97 1.76
C ILE A 142 21.19 8.14 1.27
N ASN A 143 21.86 7.45 2.18
CA ASN A 143 22.94 6.54 1.79
C ASN A 143 22.41 5.21 1.23
N SER A 144 23.30 4.33 0.77
CA SER A 144 22.96 3.03 0.20
C SER A 144 22.21 2.09 1.17
N LEU A 145 22.33 2.32 2.47
CA LEU A 145 21.64 1.57 3.51
C LEU A 145 20.29 2.22 3.92
N GLY A 146 19.90 3.32 3.28
CA GLY A 146 18.67 4.04 3.60
C GLY A 146 18.81 5.05 4.74
N ASN A 147 19.97 5.20 5.35
CA ASN A 147 20.18 6.09 6.49
C ASN A 147 20.39 7.55 6.04
N ILE A 148 19.87 8.47 6.86
CA ILE A 148 20.04 9.92 6.70
C ILE A 148 20.87 10.43 7.88
N SER A 149 21.95 11.18 7.60
CA SER A 149 22.82 11.68 8.66
C SER A 149 22.11 12.71 9.56
N PRO A 150 22.49 12.81 10.85
CA PRO A 150 21.93 13.79 11.77
C PRO A 150 22.03 15.23 11.26
N THR A 151 23.17 15.62 10.72
CA THR A 151 23.37 16.95 10.15
C THR A 151 22.40 17.28 9.02
N ASN A 152 22.03 16.28 8.20
CA ASN A 152 21.09 16.45 7.11
C ASN A 152 19.65 16.56 7.63
N TYR A 153 19.17 15.59 8.43
CA TYR A 153 17.77 15.63 8.85
C TYR A 153 17.45 16.79 9.81
N LEU A 154 18.44 17.37 10.48
CA LEU A 154 18.25 18.56 11.31
C LEU A 154 18.18 19.85 10.48
N ALA A 155 18.87 19.92 9.33
CA ALA A 155 19.06 21.14 8.57
C ALA A 155 18.24 21.21 7.26
N GLN A 156 17.87 20.08 6.67
CA GLN A 156 17.26 20.05 5.33
C GLN A 156 15.74 19.95 5.38
N SER A 157 15.04 20.99 4.93
CA SER A 157 13.56 21.02 4.91
C SER A 157 12.94 19.97 3.98
N SER A 158 13.66 19.52 2.96
CA SER A 158 13.20 18.43 2.08
C SER A 158 13.08 17.06 2.76
N LEU A 159 13.60 16.95 3.98
CA LEU A 159 13.50 15.74 4.81
C LEU A 159 12.36 15.80 5.84
N VAL A 160 11.59 16.90 5.84
CA VAL A 160 10.39 17.03 6.69
C VAL A 160 9.24 16.21 6.12
N VAL A 161 8.55 15.50 7.01
CA VAL A 161 7.37 14.69 6.68
C VAL A 161 6.20 15.62 6.32
N THR A 162 5.60 15.41 5.15
CA THR A 162 4.53 16.31 4.65
C THR A 162 3.18 16.11 5.34
N ASN A 163 2.80 14.86 5.63
CA ASN A 163 1.51 14.51 6.25
C ASN A 163 1.69 14.02 7.69
N SER A 164 2.41 14.80 8.50
CA SER A 164 2.74 14.43 9.88
C SER A 164 1.52 14.30 10.80
N SER A 165 0.39 14.94 10.47
CA SER A 165 -0.84 14.88 11.26
C SER A 165 -1.51 13.50 11.30
N VAL A 166 -1.18 12.62 10.35
CA VAL A 166 -1.72 11.25 10.27
C VAL A 166 -0.83 10.25 11.04
N LEU A 167 0.38 10.68 11.41
CA LEU A 167 1.29 9.84 12.19
C LEU A 167 0.84 9.75 13.65
N PRO A 168 1.11 8.62 14.33
CA PRO A 168 0.94 8.56 15.78
C PRO A 168 1.86 9.60 16.45
N VAL A 169 1.55 9.92 17.69
CA VAL A 169 2.39 10.84 18.47
C VAL A 169 3.79 10.28 18.57
N VAL A 170 4.78 11.02 18.06
CA VAL A 170 6.19 10.65 18.14
C VAL A 170 6.75 11.15 19.45
N PRO A 171 7.09 10.25 20.40
CA PRO A 171 7.63 10.65 21.70
C PRO A 171 9.00 11.30 21.56
N ALA A 172 9.36 12.15 22.53
CA ALA A 172 10.68 12.77 22.56
C ALA A 172 11.78 11.70 22.65
N GLY A 173 12.80 11.86 21.82
CA GLY A 173 13.95 10.94 21.77
C GLY A 173 13.70 9.61 21.07
N ASN A 174 12.46 9.29 20.72
CA ASN A 174 12.10 8.04 20.04
C ASN A 174 11.87 8.26 18.55
N SER A 175 11.88 7.16 17.81
CA SER A 175 11.52 7.12 16.40
C SER A 175 10.27 6.26 16.22
N VAL A 176 9.47 6.59 15.20
CA VAL A 176 8.35 5.78 14.74
C VAL A 176 8.74 5.12 13.43
N TYR A 177 8.53 3.82 13.36
CA TYR A 177 8.71 3.06 12.14
C TYR A 177 7.40 3.03 11.36
N VAL A 178 7.46 3.38 10.10
CA VAL A 178 6.31 3.44 9.20
C VAL A 178 6.60 2.55 8.01
N VAL A 179 5.74 1.57 7.79
CA VAL A 179 5.81 0.74 6.58
C VAL A 179 4.53 0.94 5.78
N GLU A 180 4.70 1.41 4.55
CA GLU A 180 3.65 1.57 3.57
C GLU A 180 3.81 0.49 2.51
N SER A 181 2.71 -0.12 2.09
CA SER A 181 2.70 -0.99 0.92
C SER A 181 1.57 -0.62 -0.02
N PHE A 182 1.83 -0.79 -1.29
CA PHE A 182 0.81 -0.66 -2.32
C PHE A 182 0.96 -1.81 -3.33
N PHE A 183 -0.17 -2.40 -3.71
CA PHE A 183 -0.23 -3.48 -4.69
C PHE A 183 -1.35 -3.23 -5.69
N GLY A 184 -1.01 -3.15 -6.95
CA GLY A 184 -1.99 -3.17 -8.04
C GLY A 184 -2.71 -4.52 -8.09
N ILE A 185 -3.95 -4.50 -8.57
CA ILE A 185 -4.76 -5.72 -8.78
C ILE A 185 -5.00 -5.90 -10.29
N PRO A 186 -3.99 -6.38 -11.05
CA PRO A 186 -4.12 -6.50 -12.51
C PRO A 186 -5.24 -7.47 -12.92
N ALA A 187 -5.59 -8.44 -12.07
CA ALA A 187 -6.70 -9.36 -12.31
C ALA A 187 -8.06 -8.66 -12.50
N LEU A 188 -8.21 -7.43 -12.03
CA LEU A 188 -9.43 -6.64 -12.19
C LEU A 188 -9.32 -5.57 -13.30
N ALA A 189 -8.19 -5.48 -13.99
CA ALA A 189 -7.95 -4.46 -15.03
C ALA A 189 -8.98 -4.53 -16.19
N PHE A 190 -9.54 -5.71 -16.45
CA PHE A 190 -10.60 -5.89 -17.46
C PHE A 190 -11.90 -5.16 -17.14
N LEU A 191 -12.09 -4.71 -15.88
CA LEU A 191 -13.27 -3.95 -15.45
C LEU A 191 -13.11 -2.43 -15.64
N SER A 192 -11.91 -1.96 -15.93
CA SER A 192 -11.63 -0.55 -16.17
C SER A 192 -12.53 0.08 -17.27
N PRO A 193 -12.81 -0.61 -18.41
CA PRO A 193 -13.68 -0.06 -19.44
C PRO A 193 -15.14 0.16 -19.02
N ILE A 194 -15.60 -0.52 -17.97
CA ILE A 194 -16.96 -0.36 -17.41
C ILE A 194 -17.01 0.58 -16.22
N GLY A 195 -15.92 1.36 -15.98
CA GLY A 195 -15.88 2.40 -14.96
C GLY A 195 -15.66 1.88 -13.52
N VAL A 196 -15.32 0.61 -13.33
CA VAL A 196 -14.93 0.10 -12.01
C VAL A 196 -13.50 0.56 -11.71
N PRO A 197 -13.27 1.35 -10.65
CA PRO A 197 -11.93 1.78 -10.30
C PRO A 197 -11.11 0.57 -9.83
N VAL A 198 -10.17 0.12 -10.64
CA VAL A 198 -9.23 -0.96 -10.32
C VAL A 198 -7.97 -0.40 -9.67
N ASN A 199 -8.17 0.44 -8.68
CA ASN A 199 -7.07 0.95 -7.86
C ASN A 199 -6.51 -0.20 -7.01
N GLY A 200 -5.19 -0.21 -6.83
CA GLY A 200 -4.54 -1.21 -6.00
C GLY A 200 -4.92 -1.08 -4.51
N VAL A 201 -4.44 -2.01 -3.72
CA VAL A 201 -4.58 -2.02 -2.27
C VAL A 201 -3.42 -1.24 -1.66
N TYR A 202 -3.74 -0.26 -0.83
CA TYR A 202 -2.79 0.47 0.00
C TYR A 202 -2.95 0.05 1.46
N SER A 203 -1.85 -0.22 2.11
CA SER A 203 -1.79 -0.52 3.54
C SER A 203 -0.65 0.23 4.20
N VAL A 204 -0.83 0.63 5.45
CA VAL A 204 0.20 1.28 6.26
C VAL A 204 0.15 0.76 7.68
N THR A 205 1.32 0.63 8.29
CA THR A 205 1.47 0.22 9.69
C THR A 205 2.54 1.07 10.38
N TYR A 206 2.38 1.23 11.70
CA TYR A 206 3.24 2.04 12.57
C TYR A 206 3.69 1.21 13.76
N PHE A 207 4.96 1.39 14.16
CA PHE A 207 5.57 0.76 15.33
C PHE A 207 6.46 1.74 16.08
#